data_fdd38030dd6f3195bd3fff65be5f1d1f
#
_entry.id   fdd38030dd6f3195bd3fff65be5f1d1f
#
_cell.length_a   1.000
_cell.length_b   1.000
_cell.length_c   1.000
_cell.angle_alpha   90.00
_cell.angle_beta   90.00
_cell.angle_gamma   90.00
#
_symmetry.space_group_name_H-M   'P 1'
#
loop_
_entity.id
_entity.type
_entity.pdbx_description
1 polymer ?
#
loop_
_entity_poly.entity_id
_entity_poly.type
_entity_poly.pdbx_seq_one_letter_code
_entity_poly.pdbx_strand_id
1 'polypeptide(L)'
;AFAIWLLKKKNIAPEECIVGVGTDSRITGPEIKKQAIRGMLDEGIYVSDCGMTSTPAMFMSIVYPETRYDGACMITASHLPFNRNGLKFFDHEGGLEHDDITAILEIASTLSDSMDSSVLEEPLPTDNNRFTEFELISLYSANLCMKICDGVNADNYDAPLKDLKIVVDAGNGAG
;
A
#
# COMPACT_ATOMS: atom_id res chain seq x y z
N ALA A 1 9.62 -10.21 6.34
CA ALA A 1 10.68 -10.01 5.33
C ALA A 1 10.78 -8.55 4.90
N PHE A 2 9.76 -7.95 4.25
CA PHE A 2 9.82 -6.55 3.78
C PHE A 2 10.12 -5.55 4.91
N ALA A 3 9.46 -5.66 6.07
CA ALA A 3 9.74 -4.80 7.22
C ALA A 3 11.20 -4.89 7.68
N ILE A 4 11.73 -6.10 7.80
CA ILE A 4 13.14 -6.33 8.19
C ILE A 4 14.10 -5.69 7.18
N TRP A 5 13.83 -5.88 5.88
CA TRP A 5 14.64 -5.27 4.82
C TRP A 5 14.59 -3.74 4.90
N LEU A 6 13.39 -3.16 5.06
CA LEU A 6 13.18 -1.70 5.12
C LEU A 6 13.89 -1.07 6.31
N LEU A 7 13.77 -1.67 7.50
CA LEU A 7 14.45 -1.21 8.72
C LEU A 7 15.98 -1.21 8.54
N LYS A 8 16.53 -2.26 7.91
CA LYS A 8 17.96 -2.33 7.59
C LYS A 8 18.39 -1.27 6.58
N LYS A 9 17.63 -1.12 5.47
CA LYS A 9 17.94 -0.14 4.41
C LYS A 9 17.92 1.29 4.95
N LYS A 10 16.93 1.64 5.77
CA LYS A 10 16.78 2.97 6.35
C LYS A 10 17.63 3.20 7.61
N ASN A 11 18.11 2.14 8.23
CA ASN A 11 18.84 2.19 9.51
C ASN A 11 18.04 2.93 10.60
N ILE A 12 16.77 2.58 10.76
CA ILE A 12 15.85 3.14 11.76
C ILE A 12 15.34 2.06 12.71
N ALA A 13 14.90 2.47 13.89
CA ALA A 13 14.27 1.56 14.86
C ALA A 13 12.82 1.20 14.41
N PRO A 14 12.29 0.03 14.80
CA PRO A 14 10.92 -0.36 14.45
C PRO A 14 9.87 0.68 14.85
N GLU A 15 10.05 1.33 15.99
CA GLU A 15 9.14 2.33 16.54
C GLU A 15 9.12 3.65 15.72
N GLU A 16 10.03 3.82 14.79
CA GLU A 16 10.12 4.99 13.91
C GLU A 16 9.59 4.70 12.51
N CYS A 17 9.31 3.42 12.20
CA CYS A 17 8.92 2.98 10.86
C CYS A 17 7.41 2.86 10.71
N ILE A 18 6.86 3.47 9.67
CA ILE A 18 5.44 3.38 9.31
C ILE A 18 5.32 2.84 7.89
N VAL A 19 4.51 1.78 7.71
CA VAL A 19 4.26 1.17 6.40
C VAL A 19 2.77 1.20 6.08
N GLY A 20 2.43 1.67 4.88
CA GLY A 20 1.08 1.57 4.33
C GLY A 20 0.84 0.23 3.62
N VAL A 21 -0.33 -0.38 3.82
CA VAL A 21 -0.72 -1.62 3.15
C VAL A 21 -2.08 -1.46 2.50
N GLY A 22 -2.16 -1.67 1.19
CA GLY A 22 -3.39 -1.56 0.43
C GLY A 22 -3.63 -2.76 -0.49
N THR A 23 -4.86 -2.94 -0.95
CA THR A 23 -5.23 -4.03 -1.87
C THR A 23 -6.15 -3.53 -2.97
N ASP A 24 -6.13 -4.22 -4.11
CA ASP A 24 -7.14 -4.06 -5.15
C ASP A 24 -8.39 -4.93 -4.86
N SER A 25 -9.29 -5.06 -5.84
CA SER A 25 -10.58 -5.76 -5.71
C SER A 25 -10.48 -7.30 -5.81
N ARG A 26 -9.29 -7.89 -5.78
CA ARG A 26 -9.10 -9.36 -5.92
C ARG A 26 -9.62 -10.13 -4.72
N ILE A 27 -10.20 -11.30 -4.97
CA ILE A 27 -10.88 -12.14 -3.97
C ILE A 27 -9.94 -12.49 -2.80
N THR A 28 -8.69 -12.81 -3.08
CA THR A 28 -7.71 -13.22 -2.06
C THR A 28 -6.97 -12.03 -1.42
N GLY A 29 -7.23 -10.81 -1.89
CA GLY A 29 -6.59 -9.59 -1.39
C GLY A 29 -6.72 -9.40 0.12
N PRO A 30 -7.95 -9.45 0.69
CA PRO A 30 -8.15 -9.23 2.12
C PRO A 30 -7.37 -10.19 3.02
N GLU A 31 -7.31 -11.49 2.66
CA GLU A 31 -6.57 -12.47 3.46
C GLU A 31 -5.06 -12.26 3.39
N ILE A 32 -4.52 -12.01 2.19
CA ILE A 32 -3.10 -11.70 2.02
C ILE A 32 -2.74 -10.40 2.76
N LYS A 33 -3.61 -9.38 2.70
CA LYS A 33 -3.43 -8.12 3.41
C LYS A 33 -3.34 -8.35 4.92
N LYS A 34 -4.27 -9.14 5.47
CA LYS A 34 -4.26 -9.50 6.89
C LYS A 34 -2.93 -10.12 7.32
N GLN A 35 -2.40 -11.08 6.56
CA GLN A 35 -1.14 -11.73 6.88
C GLN A 35 0.06 -10.80 6.70
N ALA A 36 0.05 -9.94 5.68
CA ALA A 36 1.09 -8.94 5.47
C ALA A 36 1.15 -7.94 6.64
N ILE A 37 0.00 -7.41 7.06
CA ILE A 37 -0.11 -6.50 8.20
C ILE A 37 0.40 -7.18 9.48
N ARG A 38 -0.03 -8.42 9.76
CA ARG A 38 0.42 -9.17 10.93
C ARG A 38 1.94 -9.29 10.96
N GLY A 39 2.56 -9.81 9.88
CA GLY A 39 3.99 -10.00 9.84
C GLY A 39 4.79 -8.69 9.94
N MET A 40 4.21 -7.55 9.60
CA MET A 40 4.81 -6.23 9.82
C MET A 40 4.67 -5.78 11.28
N LEU A 41 3.51 -5.98 11.90
CA LEU A 41 3.29 -5.68 13.31
C LEU A 41 4.18 -6.53 14.23
N ASP A 42 4.42 -7.80 13.87
CA ASP A 42 5.30 -8.70 14.62
C ASP A 42 6.77 -8.21 14.63
N GLU A 43 7.19 -7.45 13.61
CA GLU A 43 8.49 -6.77 13.58
C GLU A 43 8.51 -5.45 14.38
N GLY A 44 7.40 -5.08 15.01
CA GLY A 44 7.29 -3.91 15.88
C GLY A 44 7.12 -2.57 15.16
N ILE A 45 6.90 -2.55 13.86
CA ILE A 45 6.66 -1.31 13.10
C ILE A 45 5.20 -0.85 13.19
N TYR A 46 4.94 0.40 12.84
CA TYR A 46 3.59 0.91 12.66
C TYR A 46 3.05 0.53 11.28
N VAL A 47 1.78 0.13 11.24
CA VAL A 47 1.11 -0.28 10.00
C VAL A 47 -0.19 0.49 9.82
N SER A 48 -0.36 1.08 8.65
CA SER A 48 -1.58 1.74 8.22
C SER A 48 -2.29 0.88 7.16
N ASP A 49 -3.48 0.37 7.49
CA ASP A 49 -4.35 -0.27 6.50
C ASP A 49 -5.01 0.79 5.62
N CYS A 50 -4.58 0.86 4.37
CA CYS A 50 -5.06 1.82 3.37
C CYS A 50 -6.34 1.35 2.64
N GLY A 51 -6.94 0.25 3.07
CA GLY A 51 -8.17 -0.28 2.49
C GLY A 51 -8.01 -0.77 1.05
N MET A 52 -9.11 -0.66 0.29
CA MET A 52 -9.10 -0.86 -1.15
C MET A 52 -8.56 0.40 -1.82
N THR A 53 -7.54 0.26 -2.63
CA THR A 53 -6.84 1.39 -3.24
C THR A 53 -6.19 1.01 -4.57
N SER A 54 -5.57 1.98 -5.22
CA SER A 54 -4.84 1.77 -6.47
C SER A 54 -3.33 1.77 -6.27
N THR A 55 -2.60 1.14 -7.19
CA THR A 55 -1.13 1.15 -7.18
C THR A 55 -0.54 2.57 -7.19
N PRO A 56 -1.05 3.53 -8.00
CA PRO A 56 -0.57 4.91 -7.93
C PRO A 56 -0.85 5.59 -6.59
N ALA A 57 -2.01 5.32 -5.97
CA ALA A 57 -2.31 5.89 -4.65
C ALA A 57 -1.34 5.36 -3.59
N MET A 58 -1.04 4.05 -3.59
CA MET A 58 -0.05 3.47 -2.69
C MET A 58 1.36 4.04 -2.90
N PHE A 59 1.76 4.27 -4.14
CA PHE A 59 3.01 4.98 -4.43
C PHE A 59 2.99 6.40 -3.84
N MET A 60 1.90 7.14 -4.04
CA MET A 60 1.79 8.52 -3.54
C MET A 60 1.71 8.60 -2.01
N SER A 61 1.33 7.54 -1.31
CA SER A 61 1.29 7.51 0.16
C SER A 61 2.66 7.74 0.82
N ILE A 62 3.74 7.51 0.10
CA ILE A 62 5.11 7.79 0.55
C ILE A 62 5.45 9.28 0.38
N VAL A 63 4.81 9.93 -0.59
CA VAL A 63 5.12 11.32 -1.00
C VAL A 63 4.25 12.35 -0.26
N TYR A 64 3.00 12.01 0.02
CA TYR A 64 2.05 12.94 0.65
C TYR A 64 2.47 13.30 2.08
N PRO A 65 2.41 14.60 2.44
CA PRO A 65 2.75 15.05 3.78
C PRO A 65 1.83 14.49 4.87
N GLU A 66 0.61 14.09 4.52
CA GLU A 66 -0.39 13.53 5.44
C GLU A 66 -0.06 12.09 5.85
N THR A 67 0.62 11.33 5.01
CA THR A 67 0.97 9.92 5.26
C THR A 67 2.46 9.75 5.55
N ARG A 68 3.34 10.19 4.67
CA ARG A 68 4.81 10.09 4.78
C ARG A 68 5.29 8.71 5.21
N TYR A 69 4.67 7.66 4.67
CA TYR A 69 5.07 6.31 5.02
C TYR A 69 6.52 6.03 4.60
N ASP A 70 7.23 5.28 5.43
CA ASP A 70 8.60 4.85 5.16
C ASP A 70 8.68 3.83 4.04
N GLY A 71 7.61 3.07 3.87
CA GLY A 71 7.39 2.16 2.77
C GLY A 71 5.92 1.88 2.55
N ALA A 72 5.59 1.26 1.42
CA ALA A 72 4.23 0.86 1.11
C ALA A 72 4.20 -0.52 0.43
N CYS A 73 3.14 -1.26 0.72
CA CYS A 73 2.87 -2.56 0.11
C CYS A 73 1.51 -2.54 -0.58
N MET A 74 1.50 -2.73 -1.89
CA MET A 74 0.29 -2.90 -2.68
C MET A 74 0.08 -4.36 -3.02
N ILE A 75 -1.03 -4.92 -2.57
CA ILE A 75 -1.43 -6.31 -2.85
C ILE A 75 -2.26 -6.30 -4.13
N THR A 76 -1.66 -6.78 -5.22
CA THR A 76 -2.24 -6.77 -6.56
C THR A 76 -1.47 -7.70 -7.48
N ALA A 77 -2.13 -8.23 -8.49
CA ALA A 77 -1.49 -8.89 -9.62
C ALA A 77 -1.76 -8.16 -10.96
N SER A 78 -2.09 -6.86 -10.88
CA SER A 78 -2.30 -6.00 -12.06
C SER A 78 -3.34 -6.59 -13.02
N HIS A 79 -2.92 -6.96 -14.22
CA HIS A 79 -3.76 -7.50 -15.32
C HIS A 79 -3.92 -9.02 -15.29
N LEU A 80 -3.34 -9.72 -14.34
CA LEU A 80 -3.51 -11.17 -14.21
C LEU A 80 -4.92 -11.53 -13.75
N PRO A 81 -5.39 -12.77 -13.96
CA PRO A 81 -6.71 -13.22 -13.54
C PRO A 81 -7.02 -12.92 -12.05
N PHE A 82 -8.29 -12.76 -11.73
CA PHE A 82 -8.79 -12.35 -10.41
C PHE A 82 -8.36 -13.25 -9.24
N ASN A 83 -8.01 -14.51 -9.52
CA ASN A 83 -7.55 -15.51 -8.56
C ASN A 83 -6.00 -15.54 -8.40
N ARG A 84 -5.30 -14.63 -9.06
CA ARG A 84 -3.86 -14.42 -8.85
C ARG A 84 -3.65 -13.20 -7.97
N ASN A 85 -2.58 -13.21 -7.22
CA ASN A 85 -2.19 -12.07 -6.41
C ASN A 85 -0.66 -11.94 -6.37
N GLY A 86 -0.19 -10.81 -5.89
CA GLY A 86 1.22 -10.49 -5.72
C GLY A 86 1.39 -9.30 -4.81
N LEU A 87 2.61 -8.96 -4.53
CA LEU A 87 3.00 -7.86 -3.67
C LEU A 87 3.91 -6.92 -4.45
N LYS A 88 3.58 -5.63 -4.46
CA LYS A 88 4.44 -4.57 -4.96
C LYS A 88 4.87 -3.72 -3.79
N PHE A 89 6.15 -3.48 -3.67
CA PHE A 89 6.71 -2.68 -2.60
C PHE A 89 7.25 -1.35 -3.13
N PHE A 90 7.15 -0.35 -2.30
CA PHE A 90 7.62 1.00 -2.57
C PHE A 90 8.37 1.52 -1.35
N ASP A 91 9.37 2.34 -1.59
CA ASP A 91 10.05 3.16 -0.59
C ASP A 91 10.24 4.58 -1.13
N HIS A 92 11.00 5.42 -0.43
CA HIS A 92 11.23 6.82 -0.81
C HIS A 92 11.96 6.99 -2.15
N GLU A 93 12.59 5.95 -2.69
CA GLU A 93 13.25 5.96 -4.00
C GLU A 93 12.29 5.55 -5.13
N GLY A 94 11.16 4.95 -4.79
CA GLY A 94 10.15 4.51 -5.76
C GLY A 94 9.70 3.07 -5.59
N GLY A 95 9.37 2.40 -6.71
CA GLY A 95 9.16 0.96 -6.73
C GLY A 95 10.48 0.23 -6.54
N LEU A 96 10.46 -0.84 -5.75
CA LEU A 96 11.68 -1.60 -5.47
C LEU A 96 12.23 -2.29 -6.73
N GLU A 97 13.53 -2.26 -6.86
CA GLU A 97 14.26 -2.87 -7.98
C GLU A 97 14.54 -4.36 -7.72
N HIS A 98 15.07 -5.03 -8.73
CA HIS A 98 15.31 -6.49 -8.71
C HIS A 98 16.17 -6.94 -7.53
N ASP A 99 17.23 -6.21 -7.21
CA ASP A 99 18.15 -6.56 -6.13
C ASP A 99 17.51 -6.43 -4.75
N ASP A 100 16.66 -5.41 -4.56
CA ASP A 100 15.86 -5.23 -3.34
C ASP A 100 14.87 -6.39 -3.15
N ILE A 101 14.18 -6.78 -4.21
CA ILE A 101 13.25 -7.92 -4.19
C ILE A 101 13.99 -9.22 -3.88
N THR A 102 15.18 -9.41 -4.46
CA THR A 102 16.00 -10.59 -4.17
C THR A 102 16.38 -10.65 -2.69
N ALA A 103 16.83 -9.54 -2.12
CA ALA A 103 17.15 -9.47 -0.69
C ALA A 103 15.94 -9.74 0.21
N ILE A 104 14.75 -9.26 -0.16
CA ILE A 104 13.49 -9.53 0.56
C ILE A 104 13.15 -11.03 0.48
N LEU A 105 13.32 -11.67 -0.67
CA LEU A 105 13.05 -13.10 -0.87
C LEU A 105 14.03 -13.98 -0.07
N GLU A 106 15.28 -13.61 0.04
CA GLU A 106 16.27 -14.31 0.90
C GLU A 106 15.86 -14.28 2.38
N ILE A 107 15.42 -13.10 2.87
CA ILE A 107 14.87 -12.95 4.23
C ILE A 107 13.62 -13.81 4.39
N ALA A 108 12.71 -13.78 3.41
CA ALA A 108 11.48 -14.55 3.43
C ALA A 108 11.73 -16.06 3.49
N SER A 109 12.70 -16.56 2.73
CA SER A 109 13.12 -17.98 2.76
C SER A 109 13.58 -18.40 4.16
N THR A 110 14.44 -17.57 4.77
CA THR A 110 14.96 -17.85 6.13
C THR A 110 13.83 -17.88 7.17
N LEU A 111 12.87 -16.95 7.07
CA LEU A 111 11.72 -16.89 7.99
C LEU A 111 10.78 -18.10 7.79
N SER A 112 10.53 -18.50 6.54
CA SER A 112 9.65 -19.61 6.20
C SER A 112 10.07 -20.93 6.85
N ASP A 113 11.38 -21.18 6.94
CA ASP A 113 11.94 -22.38 7.55
C ASP A 113 11.68 -22.48 9.07
N SER A 114 11.39 -21.36 9.71
CA SER A 114 11.15 -21.25 11.17
C SER A 114 9.71 -20.94 11.56
N MET A 115 8.80 -20.75 10.59
CA MET A 115 7.43 -20.31 10.84
C MET A 115 6.50 -21.45 11.27
N ASP A 116 5.77 -21.22 12.37
CA ASP A 116 4.64 -22.08 12.76
C ASP A 116 3.37 -21.64 12.01
N SER A 117 2.78 -22.53 11.23
CA SER A 117 1.58 -22.25 10.44
C SER A 117 0.33 -21.94 11.29
N SER A 118 0.31 -22.31 12.57
CA SER A 118 -0.81 -21.98 13.47
C SER A 118 -1.01 -20.47 13.68
N VAL A 119 0.04 -19.68 13.54
CA VAL A 119 0.00 -18.23 13.67
C VAL A 119 -0.89 -17.57 12.60
N LEU A 120 -1.08 -18.20 11.45
CA LEU A 120 -1.88 -17.66 10.35
C LEU A 120 -3.40 -17.62 10.63
N GLU A 121 -3.89 -18.42 11.57
CA GLU A 121 -5.32 -18.52 11.89
C GLU A 121 -5.79 -17.47 12.92
N GLU A 122 -4.87 -16.84 13.65
CA GLU A 122 -5.25 -15.88 14.67
C GLU A 122 -5.79 -14.55 14.08
N PRO A 123 -6.70 -13.83 14.76
CA PRO A 123 -7.16 -12.51 14.32
C PRO A 123 -6.02 -11.49 14.37
N LEU A 124 -6.14 -10.43 13.57
CA LEU A 124 -5.21 -9.29 13.70
C LEU A 124 -5.32 -8.67 15.10
N PRO A 125 -4.21 -8.26 15.71
CA PRO A 125 -4.22 -7.52 16.97
C PRO A 125 -4.67 -6.06 16.72
N THR A 126 -5.97 -5.87 16.47
CA THR A 126 -6.55 -4.55 16.16
C THR A 126 -6.57 -3.57 17.36
N ASP A 127 -6.41 -4.06 18.57
CA ASP A 127 -6.20 -3.29 19.78
C ASP A 127 -4.75 -2.86 20.00
N ASN A 128 -3.87 -3.18 19.06
CA ASN A 128 -2.48 -2.76 19.04
C ASN A 128 -2.40 -1.27 18.64
N ASN A 129 -1.77 -0.43 19.48
CA ASN A 129 -1.55 0.99 19.20
C ASN A 129 -0.64 1.28 17.98
N ARG A 130 -0.09 0.24 17.36
CA ARG A 130 0.73 0.33 16.12
C ARG A 130 -0.06 0.05 14.86
N PHE A 131 -1.36 -0.26 14.96
CA PHE A 131 -2.24 -0.46 13.82
C PHE A 131 -3.24 0.69 13.70
N THR A 132 -3.39 1.21 12.47
CA THR A 132 -4.38 2.24 12.13
C THR A 132 -5.04 1.92 10.79
N GLU A 133 -6.26 2.40 10.60
CA GLU A 133 -6.92 2.42 9.30
C GLU A 133 -6.86 3.84 8.72
N PHE A 134 -6.60 3.95 7.43
CA PHE A 134 -6.52 5.23 6.73
C PHE A 134 -7.15 5.15 5.34
N GLU A 135 -8.10 6.03 5.07
CA GLU A 135 -8.78 6.07 3.78
C GLU A 135 -7.94 6.80 2.71
N LEU A 136 -6.94 6.11 2.19
CA LEU A 136 -5.98 6.66 1.25
C LEU A 136 -6.61 7.11 -0.05
N ILE A 137 -7.63 6.40 -0.55
CA ILE A 137 -8.22 6.71 -1.85
C ILE A 137 -8.91 8.09 -1.85
N SER A 138 -9.49 8.50 -0.74
CA SER A 138 -10.10 9.83 -0.58
C SER A 138 -9.04 10.94 -0.66
N LEU A 139 -7.91 10.77 0.03
CA LEU A 139 -6.78 11.70 -0.05
C LEU A 139 -6.23 11.77 -1.48
N TYR A 140 -6.01 10.62 -2.11
CA TYR A 140 -5.50 10.52 -3.47
C TYR A 140 -6.43 11.20 -4.47
N SER A 141 -7.74 10.94 -4.39
CA SER A 141 -8.75 11.54 -5.27
C SER A 141 -8.81 13.06 -5.13
N ALA A 142 -8.78 13.57 -3.89
CA ALA A 142 -8.75 15.01 -3.63
C ALA A 142 -7.52 15.68 -4.25
N ASN A 143 -6.36 15.07 -4.12
CA ASN A 143 -5.12 15.56 -4.74
C ASN A 143 -5.19 15.52 -6.28
N LEU A 144 -5.79 14.49 -6.87
CA LEU A 144 -6.00 14.44 -8.32
C LEU A 144 -6.95 15.54 -8.79
N CYS A 145 -8.05 15.78 -8.08
CA CYS A 145 -8.98 16.87 -8.40
C CYS A 145 -8.28 18.22 -8.39
N MET A 146 -7.49 18.52 -7.35
CA MET A 146 -6.71 19.76 -7.30
C MET A 146 -5.75 19.89 -8.49
N LYS A 147 -5.04 18.81 -8.83
CA LYS A 147 -4.11 18.81 -9.98
C LYS A 147 -4.82 19.03 -11.31
N ILE A 148 -6.05 18.53 -11.46
CA ILE A 148 -6.88 18.79 -12.66
C ILE A 148 -7.27 20.26 -12.70
N CYS A 149 -7.76 20.83 -11.60
CA CYS A 149 -8.13 22.24 -11.54
C CYS A 149 -6.95 23.16 -11.87
N ASP A 150 -5.79 22.90 -11.25
CA ASP A 150 -4.55 23.64 -11.51
C ASP A 150 -4.06 23.48 -12.95
N GLY A 151 -4.11 22.27 -13.49
CA GLY A 151 -3.61 21.98 -14.83
C GLY A 151 -4.48 22.55 -15.94
N VAL A 152 -5.80 22.55 -15.77
CA VAL A 152 -6.73 23.14 -16.73
C VAL A 152 -6.74 24.66 -16.61
N ASN A 153 -6.62 25.20 -15.41
CA ASN A 153 -6.60 26.63 -15.10
C ASN A 153 -7.72 27.42 -15.81
N ALA A 154 -8.95 26.88 -15.74
CA ALA A 154 -10.11 27.50 -16.36
C ALA A 154 -10.62 28.70 -15.55
N ASP A 155 -11.37 29.62 -16.19
CA ASP A 155 -12.02 30.77 -15.52
C ASP A 155 -12.92 30.30 -14.35
N ASN A 156 -13.59 29.16 -14.53
CA ASN A 156 -14.31 28.47 -13.44
C ASN A 156 -13.42 27.38 -12.84
N TYR A 157 -12.56 27.76 -11.90
CA TYR A 157 -11.58 26.88 -11.28
C TYR A 157 -12.21 25.63 -10.62
N ASP A 158 -13.33 25.79 -9.92
CA ASP A 158 -13.97 24.69 -9.19
C ASP A 158 -14.71 23.69 -10.09
N ALA A 159 -14.94 24.02 -11.34
CA ALA A 159 -15.59 23.18 -12.33
C ALA A 159 -14.91 23.26 -13.70
N PRO A 160 -13.62 22.93 -13.81
CA PRO A 160 -12.82 23.15 -15.02
C PRO A 160 -13.27 22.29 -16.21
N LEU A 161 -14.02 21.20 -15.95
CA LEU A 161 -14.49 20.24 -16.96
C LEU A 161 -16.02 20.36 -17.22
N LYS A 162 -16.67 21.46 -16.78
CA LYS A 162 -18.12 21.63 -16.78
C LYS A 162 -18.79 21.34 -18.13
N ASP A 163 -18.12 21.70 -19.22
CA ASP A 163 -18.68 21.59 -20.57
C ASP A 163 -18.29 20.28 -21.28
N LEU A 164 -17.55 19.41 -20.59
CA LEU A 164 -17.15 18.10 -21.11
C LEU A 164 -18.18 17.02 -20.78
N LYS A 165 -18.42 16.15 -21.74
CA LYS A 165 -19.21 14.94 -21.56
C LYS A 165 -18.25 13.77 -21.33
N ILE A 166 -18.20 13.27 -20.12
CA ILE A 166 -17.25 12.23 -19.71
C ILE A 166 -18.01 10.92 -19.44
N VAL A 167 -17.51 9.82 -19.99
CA VAL A 167 -17.95 8.46 -19.66
C VAL A 167 -16.83 7.80 -18.87
N VAL A 168 -17.18 7.25 -17.70
CA VAL A 168 -16.23 6.55 -16.83
C VAL A 168 -16.63 5.07 -16.77
N ASP A 169 -15.68 4.19 -17.05
CA ASP A 169 -15.82 2.74 -16.90
C ASP A 169 -14.66 2.24 -16.06
N ALA A 170 -14.92 1.88 -14.80
CA ALA A 170 -13.90 1.37 -13.87
C ALA A 170 -13.57 -0.13 -14.07
N GLY A 171 -14.29 -0.84 -14.96
CA GLY A 171 -13.99 -2.24 -15.30
C GLY A 171 -14.01 -3.21 -14.11
N ASN A 172 -14.77 -2.92 -13.05
CA ASN A 172 -14.74 -3.61 -11.74
C ASN A 172 -13.34 -3.58 -11.05
N GLY A 173 -12.52 -2.60 -11.36
CA GLY A 173 -11.23 -2.37 -10.72
C GLY A 173 -11.34 -1.68 -9.35
N ALA A 174 -10.19 -1.21 -8.83
CA ALA A 174 -10.08 -0.51 -7.55
C ALA A 174 -10.20 1.03 -7.68
N GLY A 175 -10.42 1.52 -8.90
CA GLY A 175 -10.58 2.94 -9.19
C GLY A 175 -12.04 3.36 -9.36
#